data_245c815eca2fe496af5a8d1daa0e8248
#
_entry.id   245c815eca2fe496af5a8d1daa0e8248
#
_cell.length_a   1.000
_cell.length_b   1.000
_cell.length_c   1.000
_cell.angle_alpha   90.00
_cell.angle_beta   90.00
_cell.angle_gamma   90.00
#
_symmetry.space_group_name_H-M   'P 1'
#
loop_
_entity.id
_entity.type
_entity.pdbx_description
1 polymer ?
#
loop_
_entity_poly.entity_id
_entity_poly.type
_entity_poly.pdbx_seq_one_letter_code
_entity_poly.pdbx_strand_id
1 'polypeptide(L)'
;KMNYIEELKKCGDALYKRNQYWEFIKANGDETILKQLHNVLSLSMETLREKDGAWLVNVKNPSNYEKLSRDEQVALEAQLDEMIGYKYQFINYNGLRAENLQSFKANGNLFDDSVVIIDEAHNFISRIVGRLKMQESLSYKLYDLLLSARNCKIVLLTGTPIINYPNEIAVIFNILC
;
A
#
# COMPACT_ATOMS: atom_id res chain seq x y z
N LYS A 1 9.97 3.29 -13.88
CA LYS A 1 8.91 2.66 -13.09
C LYS A 1 9.03 3.22 -11.68
N MET A 2 8.00 3.94 -11.23
CA MET A 2 8.01 4.57 -9.90
C MET A 2 8.12 3.47 -8.82
N ASN A 3 9.01 3.67 -7.86
CA ASN A 3 9.11 2.79 -6.70
C ASN A 3 8.32 3.44 -5.56
N TYR A 4 7.04 3.06 -5.42
CA TYR A 4 6.14 3.63 -4.42
C TYR A 4 6.64 3.47 -2.98
N ILE A 5 7.35 2.39 -2.67
CA ILE A 5 7.94 2.18 -1.35
C ILE A 5 8.97 3.28 -1.07
N GLU A 6 9.88 3.54 -2.01
CA GLU A 6 10.89 4.60 -1.88
C GLU A 6 10.26 6.01 -1.79
N GLU A 7 9.19 6.25 -2.54
CA GLU A 7 8.46 7.54 -2.45
C GLU A 7 7.78 7.71 -1.08
N LEU A 8 7.17 6.65 -0.52
CA LEU A 8 6.60 6.69 0.83
C LEU A 8 7.68 6.99 1.89
N LYS A 9 8.88 6.42 1.75
CA LYS A 9 10.00 6.71 2.66
C LYS A 9 10.54 8.14 2.54
N LYS A 10 10.34 8.81 1.41
CA LYS A 10 10.75 10.21 1.19
C LYS A 10 9.69 11.21 1.63
N CYS A 11 8.45 11.04 1.21
CA CYS A 11 7.38 12.03 1.35
C CYS A 11 6.05 11.50 1.91
N GLY A 12 5.99 10.25 2.36
CA GLY A 12 4.81 9.66 2.99
C GLY A 12 4.50 10.21 4.38
N ASP A 13 3.67 9.50 5.12
CA ASP A 13 3.38 9.79 6.52
C ASP A 13 4.64 9.72 7.38
N ALA A 14 4.68 10.46 8.50
CA ALA A 14 5.82 10.52 9.41
C ALA A 14 6.29 9.14 9.88
N LEU A 15 5.37 8.17 10.03
CA LEU A 15 5.67 6.78 10.42
C LEU A 15 6.51 6.02 9.38
N TYR A 16 6.56 6.47 8.13
CA TYR A 16 7.27 5.79 7.03
C TYR A 16 8.44 6.62 6.49
N LYS A 17 8.55 7.89 6.87
CA LYS A 17 9.61 8.77 6.40
C LYS A 17 10.94 8.44 7.06
N ARG A 18 11.95 8.10 6.26
CA ARG A 18 13.31 7.90 6.77
C ARG A 18 13.90 9.15 7.43
N ASN A 19 13.65 10.32 6.86
CA ASN A 19 14.21 11.59 7.32
C ASN A 19 13.43 12.17 8.50
N GLN A 20 13.38 11.43 9.59
CA GLN A 20 12.78 11.77 10.88
C GLN A 20 13.77 11.51 12.01
N TYR A 21 13.38 11.83 13.23
CA TYR A 21 14.11 11.44 14.42
C TYR A 21 13.66 10.04 14.86
N TRP A 22 14.60 9.09 14.84
CA TRP A 22 14.34 7.69 15.15
C TRP A 22 15.08 7.26 16.41
N GLU A 23 14.38 6.61 17.32
CA GLU A 23 14.93 6.03 18.55
C GLU A 23 14.66 4.52 18.55
N PHE A 24 15.70 3.72 18.80
CA PHE A 24 15.51 2.30 18.97
C PHE A 24 15.04 1.99 20.39
N ILE A 25 13.85 1.44 20.52
CA ILE A 25 13.27 1.02 21.80
C ILE A 25 13.58 -0.45 22.02
N LYS A 26 14.48 -0.71 22.96
CA LYS A 26 14.87 -2.06 23.30
C LYS A 26 13.88 -2.67 24.29
N ALA A 27 13.39 -3.88 24.02
CA ALA A 27 12.42 -4.55 24.87
C ALA A 27 13.06 -5.30 26.05
N ASN A 28 14.33 -5.69 25.94
CA ASN A 28 15.04 -6.50 26.93
C ASN A 28 14.27 -7.79 27.33
N GLY A 29 13.63 -8.42 26.33
CA GLY A 29 12.81 -9.62 26.52
C GLY A 29 11.45 -9.38 27.16
N ASP A 30 11.02 -8.13 27.39
CA ASP A 30 9.72 -7.81 27.95
C ASP A 30 8.61 -7.95 26.89
N GLU A 31 7.81 -8.98 27.02
CA GLU A 31 6.69 -9.28 26.11
C GLU A 31 5.61 -8.16 26.11
N THR A 32 5.50 -7.38 27.18
CA THR A 32 4.55 -6.26 27.24
C THR A 32 4.98 -5.15 26.30
N ILE A 33 6.27 -4.81 26.29
CA ILE A 33 6.86 -3.81 25.40
C ILE A 33 6.73 -4.30 23.94
N LEU A 34 7.05 -5.57 23.68
CA LEU A 34 6.94 -6.14 22.32
C LEU A 34 5.50 -6.08 21.81
N LYS A 35 4.49 -6.37 22.64
CA LYS A 35 3.07 -6.25 22.25
C LYS A 35 2.67 -4.80 21.98
N GLN A 36 3.16 -3.85 22.75
CA GLN A 36 2.90 -2.43 22.50
C GLN A 36 3.51 -1.99 21.16
N LEU A 37 4.76 -2.38 20.87
CA LEU A 37 5.43 -2.11 19.59
C LEU A 37 4.68 -2.75 18.42
N HIS A 38 4.22 -4.00 18.57
CA HIS A 38 3.39 -4.68 17.57
C HIS A 38 2.13 -3.87 17.26
N ASN A 39 1.39 -3.43 18.28
CA ASN A 39 0.14 -2.70 18.10
C ASN A 39 0.34 -1.33 17.44
N VAL A 40 1.46 -0.66 17.73
CA VAL A 40 1.75 0.69 17.18
C VAL A 40 2.32 0.63 15.77
N LEU A 41 3.24 -0.33 15.52
CA LEU A 41 4.02 -0.37 14.29
C LEU A 41 3.51 -1.40 13.29
N SER A 42 2.60 -2.29 13.70
CA SER A 42 2.12 -3.43 12.90
C SER A 42 3.25 -4.36 12.40
N LEU A 43 4.34 -4.43 13.16
CA LEU A 43 5.43 -5.36 12.90
C LEU A 43 5.07 -6.75 13.43
N SER A 44 5.59 -7.82 12.83
CA SER A 44 5.36 -9.16 13.32
C SER A 44 5.97 -9.37 14.71
N MET A 45 5.32 -10.17 15.57
CA MET A 45 5.90 -10.51 16.86
C MET A 45 7.22 -11.30 16.74
N GLU A 46 7.39 -12.01 15.64
CA GLU A 46 8.63 -12.74 15.32
C GLU A 46 9.78 -11.76 15.09
N THR A 47 9.57 -10.76 14.20
CA THR A 47 10.55 -9.69 13.94
C THR A 47 10.91 -8.94 15.22
N LEU A 48 9.92 -8.60 16.04
CA LEU A 48 10.14 -7.85 17.28
C LEU A 48 10.94 -8.65 18.32
N ARG A 49 10.72 -9.97 18.43
CA ARG A 49 11.50 -10.83 19.30
C ARG A 49 12.93 -11.03 18.81
N GLU A 50 13.09 -11.24 17.50
CA GLU A 50 14.43 -11.40 16.90
C GLU A 50 15.31 -10.16 17.11
N LYS A 51 14.73 -8.97 16.94
CA LYS A 51 15.45 -7.69 17.09
C LYS A 51 15.46 -7.18 18.54
N ASP A 52 14.72 -7.79 19.44
CA ASP A 52 14.51 -7.37 20.84
C ASP A 52 14.07 -5.91 20.95
N GLY A 53 13.24 -5.44 20.01
CA GLY A 53 12.74 -4.06 19.98
C GLY A 53 12.44 -3.56 18.57
N ALA A 54 12.22 -2.25 18.46
CA ALA A 54 11.97 -1.58 17.18
C ALA A 54 12.31 -0.08 17.24
N TRP A 55 12.45 0.50 16.06
CA TRP A 55 12.59 1.95 15.88
C TRP A 55 11.25 2.66 16.01
N LEU A 56 11.18 3.67 16.90
CA LEU A 56 10.05 4.58 17.00
C LEU A 56 10.41 5.97 16.50
N VAL A 57 9.46 6.60 15.80
CA VAL A 57 9.60 7.96 15.31
C VAL A 57 9.25 8.96 16.40
N ASN A 58 10.06 10.00 16.54
CA ASN A 58 9.75 11.16 17.38
C ASN A 58 9.67 12.42 16.49
N VAL A 59 8.46 12.79 16.11
CA VAL A 59 8.22 13.92 15.19
C VAL A 59 8.51 15.31 15.80
N LYS A 60 8.78 15.37 17.09
CA LYS A 60 9.09 16.64 17.78
C LYS A 60 10.55 17.06 17.65
N ASN A 61 11.41 16.11 17.32
CA ASN A 61 12.84 16.32 17.21
C ASN A 61 13.27 16.46 15.72
N PRO A 62 14.31 17.24 15.43
CA PRO A 62 14.88 17.28 14.09
C PRO A 62 15.47 15.90 13.71
N SER A 63 15.43 15.57 12.42
CA SER A 63 15.93 14.29 11.92
C SER A 63 17.33 13.95 12.41
N ASN A 64 17.54 12.70 12.79
CA ASN A 64 18.85 12.13 13.10
C ASN A 64 19.29 11.05 12.09
N TYR A 65 18.56 10.84 11.01
CA TYR A 65 18.81 9.75 10.06
C TYR A 65 20.26 9.72 9.53
N GLU A 66 20.80 10.89 9.16
CA GLU A 66 22.17 11.02 8.66
C GLU A 66 23.24 10.78 9.76
N LYS A 67 22.84 10.78 11.03
CA LYS A 67 23.74 10.54 12.18
C LYS A 67 23.75 9.09 12.62
N LEU A 68 22.78 8.28 12.14
CA LEU A 68 22.74 6.84 12.40
C LEU A 68 23.91 6.17 11.66
N SER A 69 24.47 5.15 12.30
CA SER A 69 25.45 4.29 11.66
C SER A 69 24.87 3.58 10.43
N ARG A 70 25.70 3.08 9.56
CA ARG A 70 25.26 2.37 8.36
C ARG A 70 24.37 1.17 8.70
N ASP A 71 24.70 0.42 9.74
CA ASP A 71 23.94 -0.76 10.17
C ASP A 71 22.58 -0.36 10.74
N GLU A 72 22.51 0.74 11.52
CA GLU A 72 21.26 1.28 12.02
C GLU A 72 20.37 1.78 10.90
N GLN A 73 20.91 2.46 9.89
CA GLN A 73 20.16 2.88 8.71
C GLN A 73 19.57 1.67 7.96
N VAL A 74 20.36 0.62 7.76
CA VAL A 74 19.90 -0.61 7.10
C VAL A 74 18.80 -1.29 7.92
N ALA A 75 18.95 -1.38 9.23
CA ALA A 75 17.95 -1.96 10.13
C ALA A 75 16.65 -1.16 10.12
N LEU A 76 16.73 0.17 10.16
CA LEU A 76 15.58 1.07 10.07
C LEU A 76 14.88 0.94 8.71
N GLU A 77 15.64 0.95 7.60
CA GLU A 77 15.07 0.79 6.25
C GLU A 77 14.31 -0.54 6.11
N ALA A 78 14.86 -1.63 6.63
CA ALA A 78 14.20 -2.92 6.63
C ALA A 78 12.89 -2.90 7.45
N GLN A 79 12.88 -2.21 8.59
CA GLN A 79 11.67 -2.02 9.38
C GLN A 79 10.62 -1.21 8.62
N LEU A 80 11.01 -0.13 7.97
CA LEU A 80 10.09 0.69 7.16
C LEU A 80 9.49 -0.11 6.00
N ASP A 81 10.28 -0.95 5.34
CA ASP A 81 9.80 -1.84 4.28
C ASP A 81 8.75 -2.83 4.78
N GLU A 82 8.97 -3.43 5.95
CA GLU A 82 8.01 -4.33 6.58
C GLU A 82 6.70 -3.62 6.94
N MET A 83 6.79 -2.44 7.58
CA MET A 83 5.62 -1.63 7.95
C MET A 83 4.82 -1.19 6.73
N ILE A 84 5.49 -0.75 5.66
CA ILE A 84 4.85 -0.36 4.40
C ILE A 84 4.20 -1.57 3.74
N GLY A 85 4.90 -2.70 3.68
CA GLY A 85 4.40 -3.94 3.09
C GLY A 85 3.19 -4.51 3.83
N TYR A 86 3.10 -4.30 5.15
CA TYR A 86 1.92 -4.68 5.92
C TYR A 86 0.71 -3.81 5.60
N LYS A 87 0.90 -2.50 5.49
CA LYS A 87 -0.20 -1.53 5.33
C LYS A 87 -0.63 -1.33 3.88
N TYR A 88 0.29 -1.39 2.93
CA TYR A 88 0.03 -1.07 1.54
C TYR A 88 0.21 -2.30 0.65
N GLN A 89 -0.79 -2.60 -0.14
CA GLN A 89 -0.71 -3.61 -1.19
C GLN A 89 -0.59 -2.91 -2.55
N PHE A 90 0.54 -3.11 -3.22
CA PHE A 90 0.80 -2.52 -4.54
C PHE A 90 0.42 -3.51 -5.65
N ILE A 91 -0.56 -3.14 -6.46
CA ILE A 91 -1.07 -3.97 -7.55
C ILE A 91 -0.69 -3.33 -8.88
N ASN A 92 0.16 -3.99 -9.66
CA ASN A 92 0.43 -3.57 -11.02
C ASN A 92 -0.58 -4.22 -11.97
N TYR A 93 -1.67 -3.50 -12.27
CA TYR A 93 -2.73 -4.01 -13.14
C TYR A 93 -2.27 -4.28 -14.60
N ASN A 94 -1.14 -3.72 -15.04
CA ASN A 94 -0.54 -4.00 -16.33
C ASN A 94 0.15 -5.37 -16.40
N GLY A 95 0.56 -5.91 -15.26
CA GLY A 95 1.23 -7.20 -15.14
C GLY A 95 0.40 -8.28 -14.45
N LEU A 96 -0.86 -8.01 -14.12
CA LEU A 96 -1.73 -9.00 -13.51
C LEU A 96 -2.02 -10.16 -14.46
N ARG A 97 -1.98 -11.38 -13.92
CA ARG A 97 -2.36 -12.62 -14.58
C ARG A 97 -3.63 -13.19 -13.96
N ALA A 98 -4.34 -14.05 -14.68
CA ALA A 98 -5.57 -14.67 -14.17
C ALA A 98 -5.37 -15.46 -12.87
N GLU A 99 -4.20 -16.06 -12.69
CA GLU A 99 -3.79 -16.80 -11.48
C GLU A 99 -3.78 -15.91 -10.23
N ASN A 100 -3.34 -14.65 -10.37
CA ASN A 100 -3.34 -13.68 -9.29
C ASN A 100 -4.78 -13.33 -8.82
N LEU A 101 -5.76 -13.32 -9.73
CA LEU A 101 -7.16 -13.04 -9.37
C LEU A 101 -7.82 -14.18 -8.59
N GLN A 102 -7.39 -15.41 -8.79
CA GLN A 102 -7.93 -16.55 -8.03
C GLN A 102 -7.50 -16.47 -6.56
N SER A 103 -6.26 -16.07 -6.28
CA SER A 103 -5.80 -15.84 -4.90
C SER A 103 -6.54 -14.69 -4.21
N PHE A 104 -6.98 -13.69 -4.97
CA PHE A 104 -7.75 -12.55 -4.45
C PHE A 104 -9.20 -12.90 -4.09
N LYS A 105 -9.75 -13.98 -4.65
CA LYS A 105 -11.12 -14.45 -4.36
C LYS A 105 -11.18 -15.48 -3.23
N ALA A 106 -10.07 -16.11 -2.90
CA ALA A 106 -10.05 -17.20 -1.93
C ALA A 106 -10.45 -16.77 -0.51
N ASN A 107 -10.26 -15.48 -0.16
CA ASN A 107 -10.51 -14.92 1.17
C ASN A 107 -11.55 -13.78 1.16
N GLY A 108 -12.41 -13.69 0.16
CA GLY A 108 -13.36 -12.59 -0.02
C GLY A 108 -12.96 -11.63 -1.13
N ASN A 109 -13.57 -10.44 -1.16
CA ASN A 109 -13.19 -9.42 -2.13
C ASN A 109 -11.94 -8.69 -1.65
N LEU A 110 -10.88 -8.69 -2.48
CA LEU A 110 -9.60 -8.04 -2.18
C LEU A 110 -9.73 -6.56 -1.75
N PHE A 111 -10.76 -5.88 -2.22
CA PHE A 111 -10.98 -4.45 -1.98
C PHE A 111 -11.94 -4.17 -0.81
N ASP A 112 -12.47 -5.20 -0.15
CA ASP A 112 -13.29 -5.01 1.05
C ASP A 112 -12.49 -4.29 2.14
N ASP A 113 -13.15 -3.38 2.87
CA ASP A 113 -12.61 -2.62 3.99
C ASP A 113 -11.32 -1.83 3.66
N SER A 114 -11.17 -1.37 2.41
CA SER A 114 -9.95 -0.79 1.89
C SER A 114 -10.13 0.61 1.30
N VAL A 115 -9.03 1.35 1.21
CA VAL A 115 -8.90 2.53 0.37
C VAL A 115 -8.10 2.15 -0.87
N VAL A 116 -8.75 2.16 -2.03
CA VAL A 116 -8.12 1.82 -3.32
C VAL A 116 -7.75 3.10 -4.05
N ILE A 117 -6.44 3.29 -4.28
CA ILE A 117 -5.92 4.42 -5.05
C ILE A 117 -5.47 3.90 -6.41
N ILE A 118 -6.06 4.40 -7.50
CA ILE A 118 -5.70 4.00 -8.86
C ILE A 118 -4.96 5.17 -9.51
N ASP A 119 -3.65 5.02 -9.63
CA ASP A 119 -2.80 5.97 -10.31
C ASP A 119 -2.87 5.76 -11.83
N GLU A 120 -2.79 6.88 -12.60
CA GLU A 120 -3.01 6.90 -14.05
C GLU A 120 -4.31 6.17 -14.43
N ALA A 121 -5.39 6.50 -13.72
CA ALA A 121 -6.68 5.81 -13.78
C ALA A 121 -7.25 5.73 -15.21
N HIS A 122 -6.94 6.70 -16.08
CA HIS A 122 -7.36 6.69 -17.47
C HIS A 122 -6.92 5.43 -18.22
N ASN A 123 -5.74 4.90 -17.91
CA ASN A 123 -5.25 3.66 -18.53
C ASN A 123 -6.08 2.44 -18.10
N PHE A 124 -6.48 2.41 -16.82
CA PHE A 124 -7.33 1.34 -16.30
C PHE A 124 -8.73 1.41 -16.91
N ILE A 125 -9.32 2.59 -16.95
CA ILE A 125 -10.66 2.84 -17.48
C ILE A 125 -10.75 2.54 -18.98
N SER A 126 -9.80 3.02 -19.78
CA SER A 126 -9.73 2.69 -21.22
C SER A 126 -9.65 1.19 -21.49
N ARG A 127 -8.94 0.44 -20.64
CA ARG A 127 -8.88 -1.02 -20.77
C ARG A 127 -10.20 -1.69 -20.43
N ILE A 128 -10.94 -1.17 -19.45
CA ILE A 128 -12.28 -1.68 -19.12
C ILE A 128 -13.20 -1.43 -20.30
N VAL A 129 -13.28 -0.21 -20.80
CA VAL A 129 -14.14 0.17 -21.93
C VAL A 129 -13.84 -0.67 -23.17
N GLY A 130 -12.57 -0.84 -23.52
CA GLY A 130 -12.15 -1.66 -24.66
C GLY A 130 -12.49 -3.16 -24.51
N ARG A 131 -12.85 -3.62 -23.31
CA ARG A 131 -13.11 -5.04 -23.01
C ARG A 131 -14.45 -5.30 -22.31
N LEU A 132 -15.35 -4.34 -22.28
CA LEU A 132 -16.68 -4.50 -21.65
C LEU A 132 -17.45 -5.72 -22.19
N LYS A 133 -17.27 -6.08 -23.46
CA LYS A 133 -17.87 -7.27 -24.07
C LYS A 133 -17.15 -8.57 -23.72
N MET A 134 -16.00 -8.51 -23.07
CA MET A 134 -15.16 -9.67 -22.73
C MET A 134 -15.17 -9.85 -21.21
N GLN A 135 -16.25 -10.40 -20.65
CA GLN A 135 -16.42 -10.60 -19.21
C GLN A 135 -15.33 -11.46 -18.55
N GLU A 136 -14.70 -12.33 -19.35
CA GLU A 136 -13.55 -13.14 -18.91
C GLU A 136 -12.24 -12.35 -18.85
N SER A 137 -12.22 -11.10 -19.35
CA SER A 137 -10.99 -10.29 -19.32
C SER A 137 -10.64 -9.89 -17.89
N LEU A 138 -9.34 -9.83 -17.64
CA LEU A 138 -8.79 -9.45 -16.33
C LEU A 138 -9.26 -8.06 -15.88
N SER A 139 -9.30 -7.10 -16.81
CA SER A 139 -9.75 -5.74 -16.55
C SER A 139 -11.22 -5.68 -16.13
N TYR A 140 -12.06 -6.50 -16.76
CA TYR A 140 -13.47 -6.60 -16.39
C TYR A 140 -13.63 -7.23 -15.00
N LYS A 141 -12.89 -8.31 -14.70
CA LYS A 141 -12.93 -8.97 -13.39
C LYS A 141 -12.47 -8.04 -12.25
N LEU A 142 -11.44 -7.20 -12.50
CA LEU A 142 -11.03 -6.19 -11.54
C LEU A 142 -12.10 -5.11 -11.34
N TYR A 143 -12.72 -4.67 -12.43
CA TYR A 143 -13.81 -3.71 -12.38
C TYR A 143 -15.00 -4.26 -11.57
N ASP A 144 -15.40 -5.51 -11.79
CA ASP A 144 -16.45 -6.19 -11.05
C ASP A 144 -16.11 -6.31 -9.55
N LEU A 145 -14.86 -6.63 -9.22
CA LEU A 145 -14.39 -6.65 -7.83
C LEU A 145 -14.47 -5.25 -7.17
N LEU A 146 -14.12 -4.19 -7.89
CA LEU A 146 -14.24 -2.82 -7.36
C LEU A 146 -15.70 -2.43 -7.09
N LEU A 147 -16.61 -2.73 -8.03
CA LEU A 147 -18.03 -2.42 -7.89
C LEU A 147 -18.72 -3.25 -6.78
N SER A 148 -18.25 -4.46 -6.53
CA SER A 148 -18.81 -5.36 -5.51
C SER A 148 -18.15 -5.22 -4.15
N ALA A 149 -17.12 -4.36 -4.02
CA ALA A 149 -16.39 -4.18 -2.77
C ALA A 149 -17.25 -3.50 -1.69
N ARG A 150 -17.18 -4.03 -0.47
CA ARG A 150 -17.90 -3.49 0.69
C ARG A 150 -16.98 -2.59 1.50
N ASN A 151 -17.53 -1.48 2.02
CA ASN A 151 -16.79 -0.51 2.84
C ASN A 151 -15.48 -0.06 2.16
N CYS A 152 -15.52 0.13 0.84
CA CYS A 152 -14.37 0.52 0.02
C CYS A 152 -14.45 2.00 -0.34
N LYS A 153 -13.33 2.71 -0.24
CA LYS A 153 -13.18 4.06 -0.78
C LYS A 153 -12.27 4.03 -1.99
N ILE A 154 -12.71 4.61 -3.10
CA ILE A 154 -11.95 4.61 -4.34
C ILE A 154 -11.49 6.02 -4.65
N VAL A 155 -10.21 6.17 -4.97
CA VAL A 155 -9.57 7.42 -5.39
C VAL A 155 -8.95 7.19 -6.77
N LEU A 156 -9.40 7.96 -7.76
CA LEU A 156 -8.86 7.93 -9.11
C LEU A 156 -7.93 9.13 -9.31
N LEU A 157 -6.67 8.88 -9.63
CA LEU A 157 -5.69 9.91 -9.94
C LEU A 157 -5.42 9.91 -11.44
N THR A 158 -5.67 11.03 -12.11
CA THR A 158 -5.41 11.15 -13.54
C THR A 158 -5.37 12.62 -13.97
N GLY A 159 -4.45 12.96 -14.85
CA GLY A 159 -4.41 14.26 -15.51
C GLY A 159 -5.34 14.36 -16.73
N THR A 160 -5.79 13.20 -17.27
CA THR A 160 -6.62 13.11 -18.48
C THR A 160 -7.71 12.07 -18.28
N PRO A 161 -8.85 12.43 -17.68
CA PRO A 161 -9.88 11.46 -17.28
C PRO A 161 -10.55 10.74 -18.46
N ILE A 162 -10.51 11.34 -19.65
CA ILE A 162 -11.08 10.79 -20.88
C ILE A 162 -10.02 10.87 -21.98
N ILE A 163 -9.68 9.75 -22.61
CA ILE A 163 -8.67 9.71 -23.66
C ILE A 163 -9.25 9.24 -24.99
N ASN A 164 -9.98 8.11 -25.00
CA ASN A 164 -10.32 7.43 -26.25
C ASN A 164 -11.82 7.46 -26.55
N TYR A 165 -12.68 7.28 -25.55
CA TYR A 165 -14.11 7.07 -25.76
C TYR A 165 -14.97 7.81 -24.75
N PRO A 166 -16.13 8.37 -25.19
CA PRO A 166 -17.09 9.01 -24.28
C PRO A 166 -17.61 8.05 -23.19
N ASN A 167 -17.66 6.75 -23.47
CA ASN A 167 -18.09 5.73 -22.52
C ASN A 167 -17.14 5.59 -21.31
N GLU A 168 -15.93 6.14 -21.37
CA GLU A 168 -15.01 6.18 -20.23
C GLU A 168 -15.62 6.95 -19.06
N ILE A 169 -16.40 8.00 -19.33
CA ILE A 169 -17.15 8.76 -18.33
C ILE A 169 -18.10 7.84 -17.56
N ALA A 170 -18.86 7.01 -18.25
CA ALA A 170 -19.82 6.10 -17.61
C ALA A 170 -19.12 5.12 -16.66
N VAL A 171 -17.98 4.57 -17.07
CA VAL A 171 -17.18 3.68 -16.21
C VAL A 171 -16.63 4.41 -14.98
N ILE A 172 -16.16 5.66 -15.14
CA ILE A 172 -15.71 6.49 -14.01
C ILE A 172 -16.84 6.69 -13.01
N PHE A 173 -18.01 7.12 -13.47
CA PHE A 173 -19.17 7.35 -12.59
C PHE A 173 -19.61 6.06 -11.89
N ASN A 174 -19.65 4.93 -12.58
CA ASN A 174 -20.00 3.65 -11.97
C ASN A 174 -19.02 3.21 -10.86
N ILE A 175 -17.74 3.60 -10.97
CA ILE A 175 -16.74 3.29 -9.94
C ILE A 175 -16.89 4.22 -8.74
N LEU A 176 -17.32 5.47 -8.94
CA LEU A 176 -17.35 6.51 -7.90
C LEU A 176 -18.73 6.64 -7.21
N CYS A 177 -19.79 6.05 -7.73
CA CYS A 177 -21.15 6.04 -7.15
C CYS A 177 -21.43 4.79 -6.36
#